data_20f82e4adfde2b41d12512f1fc66f59b
#
_entry.id   20f82e4adfde2b41d12512f1fc66f59b
#
_cell.length_a   1.000
_cell.length_b   1.000
_cell.length_c   1.000
_cell.angle_alpha   90.00
_cell.angle_beta   90.00
_cell.angle_gamma   90.00
#
_symmetry.space_group_name_H-M   'P 1'
#
loop_
_entity.id
_entity.type
_entity.pdbx_description
1 polymer ?
#
loop_
_entity_poly.entity_id
_entity_poly.type
_entity_poly.pdbx_seq_one_letter_code
_entity_poly.pdbx_strand_id
1 'polypeptide(L)'
;MVKVLIKKLNSKVKLPKYKTEGSSGMDLMAFLDEPISIMPQKSKLIPTGISIAIPENTEVQIRPRSGLAVKNSISVLNTPGTIDSDYRGELKIILYNHGSEEFVVNHEDRIAQMVLLPIIKARLEEVEDLPQTIRGEGGFGSTGK
;
A
#
# COMPACT_ATOMS: atom_id res chain seq x y z
N MET A 1 -3.12 -7.44 20.44
CA MET A 1 -2.31 -7.30 19.20
C MET A 1 -2.51 -8.53 18.32
N VAL A 2 -2.58 -8.35 17.01
CA VAL A 2 -2.74 -9.42 16.03
C VAL A 2 -1.35 -9.92 15.61
N LYS A 3 -1.17 -11.25 15.51
CA LYS A 3 0.10 -11.86 15.10
C LYS A 3 0.20 -11.89 13.57
N VAL A 4 1.25 -11.30 13.03
CA VAL A 4 1.64 -11.38 11.61
C VAL A 4 2.97 -12.13 11.52
N LEU A 5 3.04 -13.16 10.67
CA LEU A 5 4.30 -13.85 10.39
C LEU A 5 5.02 -13.11 9.29
N ILE A 6 6.33 -12.94 9.41
CA ILE A 6 7.16 -12.27 8.42
C ILE A 6 8.39 -13.13 8.10
N LYS A 7 8.66 -13.28 6.81
CA LYS A 7 9.84 -13.99 6.29
C LYS A 7 10.76 -12.97 5.61
N LYS A 8 12.00 -12.94 6.02
CA LYS A 8 13.07 -12.24 5.31
C LYS A 8 13.55 -13.10 4.15
N LEU A 9 13.59 -12.54 2.95
CA LEU A 9 14.12 -13.22 1.76
C LEU A 9 15.65 -13.10 1.65
N ASN A 10 16.23 -12.19 2.43
CA ASN A 10 17.67 -12.04 2.61
C ASN A 10 17.96 -11.71 4.08
N SER A 11 19.02 -12.26 4.65
CA SER A 11 19.39 -12.05 6.06
C SER A 11 19.64 -10.58 6.44
N LYS A 12 20.06 -9.76 5.48
CA LYS A 12 20.34 -8.32 5.66
C LYS A 12 19.09 -7.45 5.72
N VAL A 13 17.91 -7.98 5.36
CA VAL A 13 16.65 -7.21 5.37
C VAL A 13 16.33 -6.73 6.78
N LYS A 14 16.02 -5.45 6.92
CA LYS A 14 15.51 -4.85 8.16
C LYS A 14 14.00 -5.02 8.24
N LEU A 15 13.50 -5.52 9.35
CA LEU A 15 12.06 -5.68 9.55
C LEU A 15 11.36 -4.33 9.76
N PRO A 16 10.16 -4.15 9.18
CA PRO A 16 9.35 -2.98 9.45
C PRO A 16 8.92 -2.95 10.92
N LYS A 17 8.74 -1.75 11.45
CA LYS A 17 8.29 -1.52 12.83
C LYS A 17 7.47 -0.25 12.94
N TYR A 18 6.55 -0.22 13.88
CA TYR A 18 5.88 1.01 14.28
C TYR A 18 6.90 2.02 14.85
N LYS A 19 6.81 3.26 14.44
CA LYS A 19 7.73 4.32 14.90
C LYS A 19 7.36 4.84 16.28
N THR A 20 6.05 4.90 16.57
CA THR A 20 5.48 5.32 17.85
C THR A 20 4.36 4.36 18.21
N GLU A 21 3.93 4.36 19.47
CA GLU A 21 2.82 3.55 19.95
C GLU A 21 1.50 3.88 19.21
N GLY A 22 1.29 5.13 18.83
CA GLY A 22 0.11 5.59 18.09
C GLY A 22 0.22 5.46 16.57
N SER A 23 1.32 4.91 16.02
CA SER A 23 1.45 4.73 14.58
C SER A 23 0.45 3.70 14.05
N SER A 24 -0.28 4.03 12.98
CA SER A 24 -1.18 3.09 12.29
C SER A 24 -0.46 2.20 11.28
N GLY A 25 0.64 2.67 10.71
CA GLY A 25 1.42 1.98 9.68
C GLY A 25 2.87 1.76 10.07
N MET A 26 3.48 0.79 9.40
CA MET A 26 4.92 0.52 9.46
C MET A 26 5.56 0.87 8.13
N ASP A 27 6.68 1.60 8.16
CA ASP A 27 7.44 1.93 6.95
C ASP A 27 8.00 0.66 6.28
N LEU A 28 7.87 0.58 4.98
CA LEU A 28 8.51 -0.41 4.11
C LEU A 28 9.72 0.22 3.44
N MET A 29 10.83 -0.52 3.44
CA MET A 29 12.10 -0.09 2.86
C MET A 29 12.38 -0.86 1.58
N ALA A 30 13.00 -0.18 0.63
CA ALA A 30 13.54 -0.81 -0.57
C ALA A 30 14.70 -1.75 -0.21
N PHE A 31 14.72 -2.94 -0.80
CA PHE A 31 15.84 -3.87 -0.70
C PHE A 31 16.45 -4.05 -2.10
N LEU A 32 17.56 -3.36 -2.34
CA LEU A 32 18.17 -3.21 -3.66
C LEU A 32 19.65 -3.56 -3.63
N ASP A 33 20.15 -4.17 -4.70
CA ASP A 33 21.59 -4.33 -4.93
C ASP A 33 22.19 -3.04 -5.53
N GLU A 34 21.41 -2.36 -6.39
CA GLU A 34 21.77 -1.09 -7.04
C GLU A 34 20.62 -0.09 -6.96
N PRO A 35 20.87 1.23 -6.98
CA PRO A 35 19.81 2.24 -7.03
C PRO A 35 18.90 2.08 -8.25
N ILE A 36 17.61 2.35 -8.06
CA ILE A 36 16.61 2.33 -9.15
C ILE A 36 16.14 3.74 -9.45
N SER A 37 16.27 4.13 -10.70
CA SER A 37 15.81 5.43 -11.22
C SER A 37 14.37 5.35 -11.71
N ILE A 38 13.55 6.32 -11.31
CA ILE A 38 12.17 6.48 -11.76
C ILE A 38 12.05 7.82 -12.46
N MET A 39 12.02 7.79 -13.78
CA MET A 39 11.86 8.99 -14.61
C MET A 39 10.47 9.62 -14.41
N PRO A 40 10.31 10.93 -14.69
CA PRO A 40 9.01 11.60 -14.68
C PRO A 40 7.95 10.83 -15.46
N GLN A 41 6.74 10.73 -14.90
CA GLN A 41 5.58 10.03 -15.49
C GLN A 41 5.83 8.53 -15.76
N LYS A 42 6.74 7.91 -15.00
CA LYS A 42 7.02 6.47 -15.06
C LYS A 42 6.82 5.80 -13.71
N SER A 43 6.61 4.49 -13.76
CA SER A 43 6.56 3.64 -12.57
C SER A 43 7.68 2.62 -12.57
N LYS A 44 8.01 2.14 -11.38
CA LYS A 44 8.92 1.02 -11.15
C LYS A 44 8.41 0.15 -10.02
N LEU A 45 8.63 -1.16 -10.16
CA LEU A 45 8.35 -2.15 -9.13
C LEU A 45 9.59 -2.29 -8.23
N ILE A 46 9.45 -1.93 -6.95
CA ILE A 46 10.55 -1.88 -5.99
C ILE A 46 10.41 -3.05 -5.01
N PRO A 47 11.37 -3.96 -4.91
CA PRO A 47 11.36 -5.05 -3.95
C PRO A 47 11.63 -4.56 -2.52
N THR A 48 11.07 -5.27 -1.53
CA THR A 48 11.29 -5.00 -0.10
C THR A 48 12.05 -6.11 0.61
N GLY A 49 12.24 -7.25 -0.04
CA GLY A 49 12.91 -8.41 0.54
C GLY A 49 12.13 -9.13 1.64
N ILE A 50 10.84 -8.88 1.78
CA ILE A 50 9.99 -9.54 2.78
C ILE A 50 8.75 -10.17 2.16
N SER A 51 8.30 -11.28 2.77
CA SER A 51 6.99 -11.88 2.57
C SER A 51 6.27 -11.98 3.92
N ILE A 52 4.95 -11.90 3.93
CA ILE A 52 4.15 -11.96 5.15
C ILE A 52 3.05 -13.01 5.06
N ALA A 53 2.59 -13.47 6.24
CA ALA A 53 1.33 -14.19 6.37
C ALA A 53 0.50 -13.49 7.45
N ILE A 54 -0.67 -13.03 7.07
CA ILE A 54 -1.62 -12.33 7.94
C ILE A 54 -2.81 -13.24 8.24
N PRO A 55 -3.53 -13.00 9.35
CA PRO A 55 -4.72 -13.80 9.68
C PRO A 55 -5.82 -13.66 8.63
N GLU A 56 -6.69 -14.68 8.57
CA GLU A 56 -7.94 -14.61 7.80
C GLU A 56 -8.79 -13.41 8.25
N ASN A 57 -9.60 -12.90 7.34
CA ASN A 57 -10.43 -11.72 7.55
C ASN A 57 -9.64 -10.44 7.86
N THR A 58 -8.38 -10.39 7.44
CA THR A 58 -7.56 -9.18 7.42
C THR A 58 -6.94 -8.96 6.04
N GLU A 59 -6.55 -7.73 5.76
CA GLU A 59 -5.71 -7.34 4.64
C GLU A 59 -4.57 -6.45 5.12
N VAL A 60 -3.50 -6.36 4.36
CA VAL A 60 -2.53 -5.28 4.49
C VAL A 60 -2.71 -4.32 3.32
N GLN A 61 -2.89 -3.04 3.62
CA GLN A 61 -2.87 -1.99 2.62
C GLN A 61 -1.47 -1.37 2.51
N ILE A 62 -1.00 -1.25 1.28
CA ILE A 62 0.20 -0.50 0.94
C ILE A 62 -0.20 0.92 0.54
N ARG A 63 0.28 1.90 1.31
CA ARG A 63 -0.06 3.31 1.16
C ARG A 63 1.19 4.15 0.93
N PRO A 64 1.08 5.30 0.22
CA PRO A 64 2.19 6.24 0.08
C PRO A 64 2.65 6.81 1.42
N ARG A 65 3.86 7.34 1.43
CA ARG A 65 4.38 8.16 2.52
C ARG A 65 4.19 9.64 2.18
N SER A 66 3.57 10.37 3.11
CA SER A 66 3.29 11.80 2.93
C SER A 66 4.55 12.63 2.63
N GLY A 67 5.68 12.27 3.25
CA GLY A 67 6.95 12.96 3.01
C GLY A 67 7.46 12.83 1.57
N LEU A 68 7.34 11.65 0.95
CA LEU A 68 7.69 11.45 -0.46
C LEU A 68 6.69 12.14 -1.39
N ALA A 69 5.40 12.11 -1.05
CA ALA A 69 4.38 12.78 -1.83
C ALA A 69 4.62 14.31 -1.89
N VAL A 70 4.83 14.95 -0.73
CA VAL A 70 5.04 16.40 -0.65
C VAL A 70 6.36 16.85 -1.26
N LYS A 71 7.46 16.13 -0.98
CA LYS A 71 8.80 16.58 -1.37
C LYS A 71 9.19 16.19 -2.79
N ASN A 72 8.72 15.04 -3.25
CA ASN A 72 9.20 14.42 -4.50
C ASN A 72 8.08 14.08 -5.47
N SER A 73 6.82 14.32 -5.11
CA SER A 73 5.65 13.94 -5.92
C SER A 73 5.60 12.43 -6.24
N ILE A 74 6.06 11.59 -5.30
CA ILE A 74 6.07 10.13 -5.44
C ILE A 74 4.84 9.53 -4.77
N SER A 75 4.17 8.63 -5.48
CA SER A 75 3.05 7.85 -4.95
C SER A 75 3.27 6.34 -5.11
N VAL A 76 2.44 5.55 -4.45
CA VAL A 76 2.20 4.15 -4.78
C VAL A 76 1.11 4.14 -5.84
N LEU A 77 1.41 3.65 -7.05
CA LEU A 77 0.53 3.79 -8.22
C LEU A 77 -0.85 3.20 -8.01
N ASN A 78 -0.93 2.03 -7.37
CA ASN A 78 -2.18 1.31 -7.10
C ASN A 78 -2.73 1.55 -5.68
N THR A 79 -2.37 2.66 -5.05
CA THR A 79 -2.80 2.93 -3.67
C THR A 79 -4.33 3.02 -3.52
N PRO A 80 -4.90 2.42 -2.46
CA PRO A 80 -4.29 1.51 -1.50
C PRO A 80 -4.04 0.12 -2.11
N GLY A 81 -2.75 -0.27 -2.20
CA GLY A 81 -2.39 -1.61 -2.69
C GLY A 81 -2.85 -2.69 -1.71
N THR A 82 -3.53 -3.72 -2.18
CA THR A 82 -4.10 -4.78 -1.34
C THR A 82 -3.17 -5.98 -1.30
N ILE A 83 -2.86 -6.45 -0.09
CA ILE A 83 -2.19 -7.72 0.18
C ILE A 83 -3.18 -8.63 0.89
N ASP A 84 -3.60 -9.67 0.18
CA ASP A 84 -4.58 -10.64 0.67
C ASP A 84 -3.98 -11.58 1.73
N SER A 85 -4.85 -12.17 2.56
CA SER A 85 -4.41 -13.07 3.64
C SER A 85 -3.77 -14.37 3.16
N ASP A 86 -4.03 -14.79 1.93
CA ASP A 86 -3.46 -15.97 1.29
C ASP A 86 -2.26 -15.68 0.36
N TYR A 87 -1.89 -14.39 0.17
CA TYR A 87 -0.70 -14.05 -0.59
C TYR A 87 0.58 -14.40 0.19
N ARG A 88 1.53 -15.06 -0.49
CA ARG A 88 2.82 -15.51 0.10
C ARG A 88 4.03 -15.00 -0.66
N GLY A 89 3.81 -14.24 -1.72
CA GLY A 89 4.90 -13.65 -2.50
C GLY A 89 5.62 -12.51 -1.75
N GLU A 90 6.68 -12.04 -2.36
CA GLU A 90 7.40 -10.86 -1.89
C GLU A 90 6.51 -9.61 -1.98
N LEU A 91 6.53 -8.79 -0.95
CA LEU A 91 5.93 -7.44 -1.00
C LEU A 91 6.80 -6.57 -1.90
N LYS A 92 6.23 -6.13 -3.03
CA LYS A 92 6.86 -5.22 -3.98
C LYS A 92 5.98 -3.99 -4.14
N ILE A 93 6.60 -2.84 -4.20
CA ILE A 93 5.92 -1.54 -4.22
C ILE A 93 5.99 -0.96 -5.62
N ILE A 94 4.83 -0.61 -6.19
CA ILE A 94 4.75 0.07 -7.48
C ILE A 94 4.82 1.57 -7.22
N LEU A 95 6.02 2.15 -7.30
CA LEU A 95 6.19 3.60 -7.17
C LEU A 95 5.95 4.30 -8.51
N TYR A 96 5.29 5.44 -8.46
CA TYR A 96 5.06 6.32 -9.60
C TYR A 96 5.60 7.71 -9.33
N ASN A 97 6.31 8.28 -10.29
CA ASN A 97 6.85 9.63 -10.24
C ASN A 97 5.93 10.61 -10.98
N HIS A 98 5.17 11.41 -10.23
CA HIS A 98 4.33 12.49 -10.76
C HIS A 98 5.10 13.80 -10.96
N GLY A 99 6.34 13.86 -10.50
CA GLY A 99 7.17 15.06 -10.58
C GLY A 99 7.73 15.30 -11.98
N SER A 100 8.53 16.34 -12.09
CA SER A 100 9.24 16.75 -13.32
C SER A 100 10.70 16.31 -13.37
N GLU A 101 11.23 15.78 -12.27
CA GLU A 101 12.62 15.36 -12.14
C GLU A 101 12.71 13.86 -11.86
N GLU A 102 13.86 13.28 -12.22
CA GLU A 102 14.20 11.90 -11.90
C GLU A 102 14.19 11.69 -10.38
N PHE A 103 13.59 10.59 -9.93
CA PHE A 103 13.63 10.15 -8.54
C PHE A 103 14.44 8.86 -8.42
N VAL A 104 15.49 8.87 -7.61
CA VAL A 104 16.35 7.71 -7.38
C VAL A 104 16.00 7.06 -6.06
N VAL A 105 15.66 5.77 -6.10
CA VAL A 105 15.45 4.92 -4.93
C VAL A 105 16.74 4.21 -4.59
N ASN A 106 17.23 4.40 -3.38
CA ASN A 106 18.40 3.73 -2.85
C ASN A 106 18.02 2.56 -1.95
N HIS A 107 18.96 1.66 -1.69
CA HIS A 107 18.81 0.60 -0.71
C HIS A 107 18.43 1.18 0.66
N GLU A 108 17.46 0.55 1.34
CA GLU A 108 16.91 0.96 2.63
C GLU A 108 16.13 2.30 2.64
N ASP A 109 15.90 2.93 1.50
CA ASP A 109 14.96 4.05 1.44
C ASP A 109 13.56 3.60 1.88
N ARG A 110 12.91 4.42 2.72
CA ARG A 110 11.52 4.20 3.13
C ARG A 110 10.58 4.69 2.03
N ILE A 111 10.00 3.75 1.29
CA ILE A 111 9.27 4.02 0.03
C ILE A 111 7.75 3.98 0.15
N ALA A 112 7.23 3.28 1.14
CA ALA A 112 5.80 3.13 1.38
C ALA A 112 5.55 2.85 2.86
N GLN A 113 4.29 2.70 3.24
CA GLN A 113 3.91 2.17 4.54
C GLN A 113 2.86 1.07 4.38
N MET A 114 2.89 0.08 5.26
CA MET A 114 1.87 -0.96 5.33
C MET A 114 0.99 -0.78 6.56
N VAL A 115 -0.32 -0.98 6.38
CA VAL A 115 -1.33 -0.90 7.44
C VAL A 115 -2.14 -2.18 7.44
N LEU A 116 -2.24 -2.87 8.59
CA LEU A 116 -3.08 -4.04 8.76
C LEU A 116 -4.50 -3.60 9.12
N LEU A 117 -5.51 -4.13 8.40
CA LEU A 117 -6.92 -3.82 8.61
C LEU A 117 -7.77 -5.08 8.65
N PRO A 118 -8.88 -5.07 9.41
CA PRO A 118 -9.91 -6.09 9.26
C PRO A 118 -10.69 -5.88 7.96
N ILE A 119 -11.18 -6.97 7.38
CA ILE A 119 -12.07 -6.93 6.21
C ILE A 119 -13.41 -7.57 6.53
N ILE A 120 -14.43 -7.12 5.82
CA ILE A 120 -15.75 -7.74 5.80
C ILE A 120 -15.96 -8.33 4.40
N LYS A 121 -16.22 -9.64 4.33
CA LYS A 121 -16.54 -10.30 3.08
C LYS A 121 -18.04 -10.17 2.81
N ALA A 122 -18.42 -9.66 1.64
CA ALA A 122 -19.79 -9.59 1.20
C ALA A 122 -20.22 -10.90 0.52
N ARG A 123 -21.43 -11.35 0.80
CA ARG A 123 -22.15 -12.30 -0.02
C ARG A 123 -23.10 -11.52 -0.92
N LEU A 124 -22.87 -11.57 -2.22
CA LEU A 124 -23.73 -10.87 -3.17
C LEU A 124 -25.02 -11.70 -3.39
N GLU A 125 -26.14 -11.00 -3.41
CA GLU A 125 -27.45 -11.53 -3.72
C GLU A 125 -28.06 -10.66 -4.82
N GLU A 126 -28.40 -11.29 -5.95
CA GLU A 126 -29.07 -10.63 -7.07
C GLU A 126 -30.53 -10.37 -6.72
N VAL A 127 -30.98 -9.14 -6.92
CA VAL A 127 -32.36 -8.71 -6.72
C VAL A 127 -32.81 -7.88 -7.94
N GLU A 128 -34.11 -7.87 -8.22
CA GLU A 128 -34.65 -7.05 -9.31
C GLU A 128 -34.61 -5.55 -8.94
N ASP A 129 -34.92 -5.21 -7.70
CA ASP A 129 -34.96 -3.84 -7.20
C ASP A 129 -34.21 -3.68 -5.89
N LEU A 130 -33.55 -2.55 -5.73
CA LEU A 130 -32.91 -2.15 -4.47
C LEU A 130 -33.86 -1.38 -3.56
N PRO A 131 -33.73 -1.49 -2.21
CA PRO A 131 -34.51 -0.68 -1.29
C PRO A 131 -34.38 0.81 -1.59
N GLN A 132 -35.50 1.52 -1.58
CA GLN A 132 -35.50 2.97 -1.82
C GLN A 132 -34.87 3.74 -0.66
N THR A 133 -34.18 4.84 -1.00
CA THR A 133 -33.62 5.77 -0.03
C THR A 133 -33.97 7.21 -0.42
N ILE A 134 -33.86 8.16 0.55
CA ILE A 134 -34.09 9.60 0.29
C ILE A 134 -33.11 10.11 -0.76
N ARG A 135 -31.86 9.62 -0.78
CA ARG A 135 -30.85 10.01 -1.77
C ARG A 135 -31.13 9.42 -3.15
N GLY A 136 -31.76 8.23 -3.24
CA GLY A 136 -32.01 7.51 -4.50
C GLY A 136 -30.73 7.41 -5.33
N GLU A 137 -30.82 7.77 -6.61
CA GLU A 137 -29.73 7.75 -7.59
C GLU A 137 -28.82 8.99 -7.54
N GLY A 138 -29.06 9.91 -6.63
CA GLY A 138 -28.29 11.16 -6.52
C GLY A 138 -26.80 10.92 -6.25
N GLY A 139 -25.96 11.39 -7.15
CA GLY A 139 -24.50 11.29 -7.09
C GLY A 139 -23.83 12.37 -7.94
N PHE A 140 -22.52 12.28 -8.11
CA PHE A 140 -21.74 13.16 -8.99
C PHE A 140 -21.99 14.68 -8.79
N GLY A 141 -22.14 15.09 -7.53
CA GLY A 141 -22.40 16.50 -7.18
C GLY A 141 -23.88 16.89 -7.17
N SER A 142 -24.81 15.93 -7.13
CA SER A 142 -26.26 16.19 -7.08
C SER A 142 -26.74 17.03 -5.88
N THR A 143 -25.92 17.17 -4.85
CA THR A 143 -26.18 18.02 -3.66
C THR A 143 -25.72 19.47 -3.83
N GLY A 144 -25.23 19.86 -5.01
CA GLY A 144 -24.70 21.19 -5.30
C GLY A 144 -23.27 21.42 -4.82
N LYS A 145 -22.75 22.61 -5.10
CA LYS A 145 -21.46 23.10 -4.59
C LYS A 145 -21.67 23.76 -3.24
#